data_8b9c675117933e54e1a60a6e37961c95
#
_entry.id   8b9c675117933e54e1a60a6e37961c95
#
_cell.length_a   1.000
_cell.length_b   1.000
_cell.length_c   1.000
_cell.angle_alpha   90.00
_cell.angle_beta   90.00
_cell.angle_gamma   90.00
#
_symmetry.space_group_name_H-M   'P 1'
#
loop_
_entity.id
_entity.type
_entity.pdbx_description
1 polymer ?
#
loop_
_entity_poly.entity_id
_entity_poly.type
_entity_poly.pdbx_seq_one_letter_code
_entity_poly.pdbx_strand_id
1 'polypeptide(L)'
;MRLLSAFSIRLFALVLCISCAAPAATLERALNRMYNFDFNGADQEMNSYIAGHPEDPLGYTFRASALLFRELDRLSILEAEFFSSNKRVMSEKKLIPDAKLKDRFLAAIEQSKAMARARLVANTYETNALFALCLNAGLITDYMGLIEKRQLGSLAHAKESHSYAVKLLKIDPGYTDAYLTTGLTEYLLGTVPFFVKWFVRFEEAEGNKTVAVERLKAVVDKGKYLGPFAKILLAIIDVREKRPLAAEMKLAELSRDFPENSLFKKELEKLRPKLR
;
A
#
# COMPACT_ATOMS: atom_id res chain seq x y z
N MET A 1 -45.35 14.16 -73.06
CA MET A 1 -44.57 15.38 -72.73
C MET A 1 -44.71 15.64 -71.21
N ARG A 2 -43.63 15.74 -70.52
CA ARG A 2 -43.35 16.11 -69.10
C ARG A 2 -42.91 14.90 -68.20
N LEU A 3 -41.62 14.81 -68.15
CA LEU A 3 -40.81 14.14 -67.15
C LEU A 3 -40.99 14.81 -65.81
N LEU A 4 -41.23 14.04 -64.76
CA LEU A 4 -41.03 14.45 -63.36
C LEU A 4 -40.01 13.53 -62.72
N SER A 5 -38.84 14.09 -62.50
CA SER A 5 -37.71 13.44 -61.84
C SER A 5 -38.00 13.24 -60.35
N ALA A 6 -37.90 11.96 -59.92
CA ALA A 6 -37.93 11.64 -58.51
C ALA A 6 -36.57 11.95 -57.86
N PHE A 7 -36.54 12.91 -56.99
CA PHE A 7 -35.38 13.24 -56.16
C PHE A 7 -35.37 12.35 -54.92
N SER A 8 -34.56 11.32 -54.97
CA SER A 8 -34.37 10.41 -53.79
C SER A 8 -33.44 11.05 -52.80
N ILE A 9 -33.99 11.60 -51.71
CA ILE A 9 -33.24 12.05 -50.54
C ILE A 9 -32.81 10.80 -49.78
N ARG A 10 -31.53 10.38 -49.90
CA ARG A 10 -30.89 9.43 -49.01
C ARG A 10 -30.52 10.14 -47.70
N LEU A 11 -31.34 9.91 -46.69
CA LEU A 11 -31.05 10.32 -45.32
C LEU A 11 -29.91 9.43 -44.76
N PHE A 12 -28.70 9.96 -44.73
CA PHE A 12 -27.53 9.29 -44.14
C PHE A 12 -27.66 9.47 -42.63
N ALA A 13 -28.20 8.46 -41.92
CA ALA A 13 -28.23 8.42 -40.46
C ALA A 13 -26.80 8.24 -39.98
N LEU A 14 -26.14 9.31 -39.59
CA LEU A 14 -24.86 9.29 -38.89
C LEU A 14 -25.12 8.79 -37.47
N VAL A 15 -24.95 7.51 -37.24
CA VAL A 15 -24.96 6.92 -35.90
C VAL A 15 -23.67 7.36 -35.20
N LEU A 16 -23.78 8.44 -34.42
CA LEU A 16 -22.73 8.85 -33.50
C LEU A 16 -22.64 7.78 -32.41
N CYS A 17 -21.74 6.80 -32.59
CA CYS A 17 -21.31 5.92 -31.49
C CYS A 17 -20.55 6.81 -30.48
N ILE A 18 -21.27 7.35 -29.50
CA ILE A 18 -20.65 7.92 -28.30
C ILE A 18 -20.05 6.72 -27.58
N SER A 19 -18.82 6.38 -27.93
CA SER A 19 -18.01 5.47 -27.11
C SER A 19 -17.83 6.17 -25.78
N CYS A 20 -18.63 5.75 -24.79
CA CYS A 20 -18.41 6.12 -23.40
C CYS A 20 -17.10 5.43 -23.01
N ALA A 21 -15.96 6.08 -23.29
CA ALA A 21 -14.66 5.58 -22.89
C ALA A 21 -14.69 5.49 -21.36
N ALA A 22 -14.61 4.26 -20.82
CA ALA A 22 -14.43 4.07 -19.42
C ALA A 22 -13.20 4.89 -18.96
N PRO A 23 -13.28 5.56 -17.81
CA PRO A 23 -12.14 6.34 -17.32
C PRO A 23 -10.91 5.43 -17.25
N ALA A 24 -9.76 5.95 -17.70
CA ALA A 24 -8.50 5.19 -17.70
C ALA A 24 -8.22 4.62 -16.30
N ALA A 25 -7.73 3.38 -16.25
CA ALA A 25 -7.35 2.74 -15.00
C ALA A 25 -6.18 3.52 -14.37
N THR A 26 -6.27 3.81 -13.08
CA THR A 26 -5.20 4.48 -12.32
C THR A 26 -4.80 3.64 -11.11
N LEU A 27 -3.55 3.81 -10.67
CA LEU A 27 -3.08 3.13 -9.47
C LEU A 27 -3.85 3.57 -8.23
N GLU A 28 -4.23 4.85 -8.15
CA GLU A 28 -5.00 5.41 -7.05
C GLU A 28 -6.39 4.76 -6.96
N ARG A 29 -7.05 4.52 -8.10
CA ARG A 29 -8.35 3.85 -8.13
C ARG A 29 -8.26 2.38 -7.72
N ALA A 30 -7.22 1.70 -8.17
CA ALA A 30 -6.96 0.31 -7.78
C ALA A 30 -6.66 0.20 -6.27
N LEU A 31 -5.89 1.13 -5.72
CA LEU A 31 -5.62 1.20 -4.28
C LEU A 31 -6.86 1.53 -3.47
N ASN A 32 -7.73 2.43 -3.96
CA ASN A 32 -8.99 2.75 -3.31
C ASN A 32 -9.88 1.50 -3.17
N ARG A 33 -9.98 0.67 -4.23
CA ARG A 33 -10.66 -0.63 -4.16
C ARG A 33 -10.02 -1.56 -3.15
N MET A 34 -8.69 -1.65 -3.12
CA MET A 34 -7.96 -2.46 -2.15
C MET A 34 -8.27 -2.03 -0.70
N TYR A 35 -8.27 -0.72 -0.41
CA TYR A 35 -8.60 -0.21 0.92
C TYR A 35 -10.07 -0.44 1.30
N ASN A 36 -10.98 -0.57 0.34
CA ASN A 36 -12.37 -1.00 0.53
C ASN A 36 -12.53 -2.53 0.64
N PHE A 37 -11.44 -3.31 0.58
CA PHE A 37 -11.45 -4.78 0.55
C PHE A 37 -12.11 -5.40 -0.70
N ASP A 38 -12.34 -4.58 -1.75
CA ASP A 38 -12.67 -5.07 -3.08
C ASP A 38 -11.41 -5.55 -3.80
N PHE A 39 -10.85 -6.66 -3.34
CA PHE A 39 -9.61 -7.23 -3.89
C PHE A 39 -9.77 -7.70 -5.34
N ASN A 40 -10.97 -8.11 -5.75
CA ASN A 40 -11.23 -8.52 -7.13
C ASN A 40 -11.26 -7.30 -8.07
N GLY A 41 -11.95 -6.24 -7.67
CA GLY A 41 -11.94 -4.98 -8.41
C GLY A 41 -10.56 -4.34 -8.44
N ALA A 42 -9.80 -4.40 -7.35
CA ALA A 42 -8.41 -3.95 -7.31
C ALA A 42 -7.53 -4.71 -8.33
N ASP A 43 -7.64 -6.06 -8.40
CA ASP A 43 -6.88 -6.88 -9.35
C ASP A 43 -7.25 -6.54 -10.80
N GLN A 44 -8.53 -6.29 -11.10
CA GLN A 44 -8.99 -5.88 -12.44
C GLN A 44 -8.42 -4.51 -12.85
N GLU A 45 -8.48 -3.51 -11.94
CA GLU A 45 -7.91 -2.19 -12.19
C GLU A 45 -6.38 -2.25 -12.37
N MET A 46 -5.68 -3.06 -11.57
CA MET A 46 -4.23 -3.28 -11.71
C MET A 46 -3.89 -3.94 -13.05
N ASN A 47 -4.66 -4.94 -13.48
CA ASN A 47 -4.46 -5.57 -14.78
C ASN A 47 -4.66 -4.57 -15.92
N SER A 48 -5.70 -3.73 -15.84
CA SER A 48 -5.98 -2.70 -16.84
C SER A 48 -4.87 -1.63 -16.85
N TYR A 49 -4.38 -1.23 -15.67
CA TYR A 49 -3.25 -0.30 -15.57
C TYR A 49 -1.99 -0.88 -16.20
N ILE A 50 -1.62 -2.11 -15.84
CA ILE A 50 -0.42 -2.80 -16.36
C ILE A 50 -0.51 -2.96 -17.88
N ALA A 51 -1.69 -3.26 -18.43
CA ALA A 51 -1.87 -3.37 -19.88
C ALA A 51 -1.62 -2.04 -20.61
N GLY A 52 -1.99 -0.91 -19.99
CA GLY A 52 -1.75 0.43 -20.52
C GLY A 52 -0.33 0.98 -20.24
N HIS A 53 0.34 0.46 -19.21
CA HIS A 53 1.65 0.91 -18.74
C HIS A 53 2.57 -0.29 -18.45
N PRO A 54 2.89 -1.12 -19.47
CA PRO A 54 3.57 -2.41 -19.26
C PRO A 54 4.99 -2.26 -18.70
N GLU A 55 5.58 -1.08 -18.80
CA GLU A 55 6.94 -0.77 -18.32
C GLU A 55 6.98 -0.10 -16.95
N ASP A 56 5.83 0.21 -16.34
CA ASP A 56 5.80 0.83 -15.04
C ASP A 56 5.89 -0.23 -13.92
N PRO A 57 7.00 -0.26 -13.14
CA PRO A 57 7.18 -1.21 -12.06
C PRO A 57 6.12 -1.06 -10.95
N LEU A 58 5.53 0.14 -10.78
CA LEU A 58 4.54 0.42 -9.74
C LEU A 58 3.25 -0.38 -9.94
N GLY A 59 2.83 -0.65 -11.18
CA GLY A 59 1.67 -1.50 -11.46
C GLY A 59 1.80 -2.89 -10.81
N TYR A 60 2.95 -3.52 -10.98
CA TYR A 60 3.24 -4.82 -10.37
C TYR A 60 3.47 -4.75 -8.86
N THR A 61 4.12 -3.67 -8.37
CA THR A 61 4.29 -3.42 -6.93
C THR A 61 2.95 -3.35 -6.21
N PHE A 62 2.02 -2.53 -6.70
CA PHE A 62 0.72 -2.38 -6.08
C PHE A 62 -0.18 -3.60 -6.28
N ARG A 63 -0.01 -4.35 -7.36
CA ARG A 63 -0.62 -5.69 -7.49
C ARG A 63 -0.15 -6.63 -6.39
N ALA A 64 1.15 -6.66 -6.11
CA ALA A 64 1.70 -7.44 -4.99
C ALA A 64 1.12 -6.95 -3.65
N SER A 65 0.99 -5.64 -3.44
CA SER A 65 0.34 -5.09 -2.25
C SER A 65 -1.08 -5.62 -2.08
N ALA A 66 -1.91 -5.58 -3.12
CA ALA A 66 -3.29 -6.06 -3.07
C ALA A 66 -3.37 -7.57 -2.75
N LEU A 67 -2.46 -8.38 -3.31
CA LEU A 67 -2.37 -9.82 -3.01
C LEU A 67 -1.95 -10.09 -1.57
N LEU A 68 -1.01 -9.31 -1.04
CA LEU A 68 -0.60 -9.41 0.38
C LEU A 68 -1.76 -9.02 1.30
N PHE A 69 -2.43 -7.88 1.07
CA PHE A 69 -3.56 -7.44 1.90
C PHE A 69 -4.71 -8.45 1.88
N ARG A 70 -5.02 -9.02 0.72
CA ARG A 70 -6.00 -10.12 0.60
C ARG A 70 -5.62 -11.32 1.46
N GLU A 71 -4.36 -11.71 1.48
CA GLU A 71 -3.89 -12.85 2.28
C GLU A 71 -3.89 -12.51 3.78
N LEU A 72 -3.50 -11.31 4.16
CA LEU A 72 -3.56 -10.84 5.55
C LEU A 72 -5.00 -10.80 6.07
N ASP A 73 -5.97 -10.37 5.24
CA ASP A 73 -7.39 -10.38 5.56
C ASP A 73 -7.90 -11.82 5.72
N ARG A 74 -7.64 -12.70 4.74
CA ARG A 74 -8.01 -14.13 4.79
C ARG A 74 -7.51 -14.84 6.03
N LEU A 75 -6.30 -14.49 6.49
CA LEU A 75 -5.67 -15.04 7.69
C LEU A 75 -6.10 -14.31 8.98
N SER A 76 -6.97 -13.31 8.90
CA SER A 76 -7.41 -12.44 10.01
C SER A 76 -6.24 -11.75 10.74
N ILE A 77 -5.13 -11.52 10.06
CA ILE A 77 -3.95 -10.83 10.61
C ILE A 77 -4.27 -9.34 10.76
N LEU A 78 -4.97 -8.73 9.81
CA LEU A 78 -5.31 -7.30 9.86
C LEU A 78 -6.13 -6.94 11.11
N GLU A 79 -7.07 -7.79 11.53
CA GLU A 79 -7.81 -7.60 12.79
C GLU A 79 -6.90 -7.70 14.02
N ALA A 80 -5.91 -8.59 13.99
CA ALA A 80 -5.00 -8.81 15.10
C ALA A 80 -4.00 -7.68 15.29
N GLU A 81 -3.49 -7.11 14.19
CA GLU A 81 -2.47 -6.05 14.21
C GLU A 81 -2.99 -4.74 14.78
N PHE A 82 -4.26 -4.39 14.52
CA PHE A 82 -4.82 -3.13 15.00
C PHE A 82 -4.83 -3.02 16.53
N PHE A 83 -5.16 -4.10 17.27
CA PHE A 83 -5.48 -3.99 18.71
C PHE A 83 -4.84 -5.03 19.61
N SER A 84 -4.06 -5.96 19.07
CA SER A 84 -3.38 -6.93 19.90
C SER A 84 -2.15 -6.34 20.56
N SER A 85 -2.05 -6.56 21.88
CA SER A 85 -0.75 -6.51 22.55
C SER A 85 0.27 -7.35 21.76
N ASN A 86 1.54 -6.96 21.78
CA ASN A 86 2.66 -7.66 21.12
C ASN A 86 2.65 -9.20 21.28
N LYS A 87 1.93 -9.74 22.27
CA LYS A 87 1.77 -11.18 22.51
C LYS A 87 1.02 -11.94 21.40
N ARG A 88 0.09 -11.30 20.67
CA ARG A 88 -0.67 -11.98 19.60
C ARG A 88 0.05 -11.95 18.26
N VAL A 89 0.78 -10.88 17.99
CA VAL A 89 1.67 -10.77 16.81
C VAL A 89 2.77 -11.83 16.87
N MET A 90 3.23 -12.14 18.08
CA MET A 90 4.22 -13.20 18.37
C MET A 90 3.59 -14.58 18.63
N SER A 91 2.28 -14.75 18.42
CA SER A 91 1.62 -16.04 18.56
C SER A 91 2.27 -17.07 17.63
N GLU A 92 2.73 -18.17 18.20
CA GLU A 92 3.38 -19.29 17.49
C GLU A 92 2.41 -20.10 16.60
N LYS A 93 1.14 -19.71 16.53
CA LYS A 93 0.16 -20.42 15.70
C LYS A 93 0.62 -20.36 14.25
N LYS A 94 1.03 -21.50 13.73
CA LYS A 94 1.45 -21.66 12.35
C LYS A 94 0.28 -21.31 11.42
N LEU A 95 0.42 -20.24 10.67
CA LEU A 95 -0.52 -19.85 9.65
C LEU A 95 -0.30 -20.72 8.41
N ILE A 96 -1.37 -21.03 7.70
CA ILE A 96 -1.29 -21.79 6.43
C ILE A 96 -1.60 -20.80 5.31
N PRO A 97 -0.56 -20.27 4.64
CA PRO A 97 -0.76 -19.35 3.52
C PRO A 97 -1.35 -20.08 2.31
N ASP A 98 -2.12 -19.35 1.51
CA ASP A 98 -2.58 -19.84 0.22
C ASP A 98 -1.41 -19.87 -0.76
N ALA A 99 -1.05 -21.07 -1.25
CA ALA A 99 0.09 -21.26 -2.13
C ALA A 99 -0.06 -20.48 -3.45
N LYS A 100 -1.27 -20.43 -4.03
CA LYS A 100 -1.53 -19.71 -5.29
C LYS A 100 -1.41 -18.19 -5.11
N LEU A 101 -1.92 -17.66 -3.99
CA LEU A 101 -1.75 -16.23 -3.68
C LEU A 101 -0.27 -15.90 -3.45
N LYS A 102 0.47 -16.75 -2.73
CA LYS A 102 1.91 -16.60 -2.52
C LYS A 102 2.68 -16.56 -3.84
N ASP A 103 2.42 -17.52 -4.74
CA ASP A 103 3.11 -17.59 -6.03
C ASP A 103 2.82 -16.35 -6.88
N ARG A 104 1.55 -15.90 -6.93
CA ARG A 104 1.17 -14.66 -7.62
C ARG A 104 1.84 -13.42 -7.00
N PHE A 105 1.90 -13.35 -5.67
CA PHE A 105 2.56 -12.28 -4.95
C PHE A 105 4.05 -12.21 -5.29
N LEU A 106 4.76 -13.34 -5.19
CA LEU A 106 6.18 -13.40 -5.50
C LEU A 106 6.47 -13.10 -6.98
N ALA A 107 5.65 -13.61 -7.89
CA ALA A 107 5.79 -13.31 -9.32
C ALA A 107 5.63 -11.81 -9.61
N ALA A 108 4.65 -11.14 -8.99
CA ALA A 108 4.47 -9.70 -9.15
C ALA A 108 5.66 -8.89 -8.57
N ILE A 109 6.18 -9.30 -7.41
CA ILE A 109 7.40 -8.70 -6.82
C ILE A 109 8.60 -8.84 -7.76
N GLU A 110 8.88 -10.03 -8.26
CA GLU A 110 10.06 -10.25 -9.12
C GLU A 110 9.93 -9.52 -10.46
N GLN A 111 8.74 -9.45 -11.03
CA GLN A 111 8.51 -8.68 -12.26
C GLN A 111 8.74 -7.19 -12.03
N SER A 112 8.18 -6.62 -10.96
CA SER A 112 8.43 -5.23 -10.58
C SER A 112 9.90 -4.95 -10.35
N LYS A 113 10.61 -5.81 -9.60
CA LYS A 113 12.05 -5.66 -9.31
C LYS A 113 12.89 -5.69 -10.58
N ALA A 114 12.61 -6.61 -11.50
CA ALA A 114 13.33 -6.72 -12.77
C ALA A 114 13.18 -5.42 -13.58
N MET A 115 11.97 -4.90 -13.70
CA MET A 115 11.68 -3.64 -14.41
C MET A 115 12.33 -2.44 -13.73
N ALA A 116 12.20 -2.32 -12.42
CA ALA A 116 12.79 -1.21 -11.67
C ALA A 116 14.31 -1.19 -11.79
N ARG A 117 14.95 -2.37 -11.71
CA ARG A 117 16.40 -2.47 -11.90
C ARG A 117 16.84 -2.09 -13.31
N ALA A 118 16.10 -2.53 -14.34
CA ALA A 118 16.39 -2.15 -15.72
C ALA A 118 16.32 -0.62 -15.92
N ARG A 119 15.30 0.03 -15.34
CA ARG A 119 15.18 1.50 -15.38
C ARG A 119 16.32 2.21 -14.65
N LEU A 120 16.78 1.67 -13.51
CA LEU A 120 17.88 2.25 -12.76
C LEU A 120 19.23 2.07 -13.46
N VAL A 121 19.39 1.07 -14.32
CA VAL A 121 20.57 0.96 -15.21
C VAL A 121 20.58 2.10 -16.23
N ALA A 122 19.43 2.45 -16.78
CA ALA A 122 19.31 3.57 -17.73
C ALA A 122 19.37 4.95 -17.05
N ASN A 123 18.78 5.08 -15.86
CA ASN A 123 18.74 6.31 -15.06
C ASN A 123 18.78 5.99 -13.57
N THR A 124 19.93 6.15 -12.93
CA THR A 124 20.14 5.85 -11.49
C THR A 124 19.33 6.74 -10.54
N TYR A 125 18.72 7.82 -11.06
CA TYR A 125 17.89 8.79 -10.34
C TYR A 125 16.40 8.61 -10.59
N GLU A 126 15.99 7.50 -11.23
CA GLU A 126 14.59 7.25 -11.55
C GLU A 126 13.80 6.95 -10.26
N THR A 127 12.96 7.90 -9.86
CA THR A 127 12.28 7.92 -8.55
C THR A 127 11.24 6.82 -8.40
N ASN A 128 10.44 6.53 -9.44
CA ASN A 128 9.42 5.48 -9.40
C ASN A 128 10.05 4.07 -9.29
N ALA A 129 11.21 3.85 -9.92
CA ALA A 129 11.92 2.59 -9.79
C ALA A 129 12.49 2.41 -8.37
N LEU A 130 13.06 3.46 -7.78
CA LEU A 130 13.51 3.42 -6.39
C LEU A 130 12.35 3.17 -5.43
N PHE A 131 11.20 3.82 -5.66
CA PHE A 131 10.01 3.63 -4.85
C PHE A 131 9.45 2.21 -4.99
N ALA A 132 9.41 1.66 -6.21
CA ALA A 132 9.00 0.27 -6.42
C ALA A 132 9.91 -0.71 -5.67
N LEU A 133 11.24 -0.54 -5.71
CA LEU A 133 12.17 -1.37 -4.95
C LEU A 133 12.00 -1.22 -3.44
N CYS A 134 11.79 0.00 -2.97
CA CYS A 134 11.47 0.29 -1.57
C CYS A 134 10.24 -0.49 -1.11
N LEU A 135 9.12 -0.36 -1.82
CA LEU A 135 7.87 -1.04 -1.47
C LEU A 135 7.99 -2.56 -1.59
N ASN A 136 8.62 -3.08 -2.65
CA ASN A 136 8.79 -4.51 -2.84
C ASN A 136 9.55 -5.16 -1.68
N ALA A 137 10.62 -4.53 -1.21
CA ALA A 137 11.37 -5.00 -0.05
C ALA A 137 10.52 -4.93 1.25
N GLY A 138 9.73 -3.86 1.42
CA GLY A 138 8.76 -3.74 2.52
C GLY A 138 7.70 -4.84 2.50
N LEU A 139 7.09 -5.12 1.35
CA LEU A 139 6.08 -6.16 1.19
C LEU A 139 6.63 -7.56 1.51
N ILE A 140 7.88 -7.85 1.10
CA ILE A 140 8.56 -9.11 1.48
C ILE A 140 8.79 -9.16 3.00
N THR A 141 9.20 -8.03 3.61
CA THR A 141 9.36 -7.92 5.06
C THR A 141 8.07 -8.29 5.78
N ASP A 142 6.93 -7.73 5.34
CA ASP A 142 5.62 -7.97 5.93
C ASP A 142 5.17 -9.42 5.72
N TYR A 143 5.35 -9.98 4.53
CA TYR A 143 5.01 -11.38 4.25
C TYR A 143 5.79 -12.33 5.17
N MET A 144 7.12 -12.16 5.24
CA MET A 144 7.99 -13.00 6.07
C MET A 144 7.70 -12.81 7.56
N GLY A 145 7.52 -11.57 8.01
CA GLY A 145 7.30 -11.25 9.43
C GLY A 145 5.91 -11.65 9.92
N LEU A 146 4.86 -11.30 9.18
CA LEU A 146 3.48 -11.46 9.62
C LEU A 146 2.91 -12.85 9.31
N ILE A 147 3.22 -13.41 8.15
CA ILE A 147 2.65 -14.68 7.69
C ILE A 147 3.58 -15.85 8.00
N GLU A 148 4.86 -15.78 7.61
CA GLU A 148 5.83 -16.87 7.82
C GLU A 148 6.44 -16.88 9.22
N LYS A 149 6.23 -15.82 10.02
CA LYS A 149 6.80 -15.65 11.38
C LYS A 149 8.34 -15.68 11.40
N ARG A 150 8.97 -15.25 10.32
CA ARG A 150 10.43 -15.22 10.14
C ARG A 150 10.99 -13.81 10.37
N GLN A 151 10.85 -13.28 11.58
CA GLN A 151 11.21 -11.90 11.93
C GLN A 151 12.69 -11.58 11.67
N LEU A 152 13.61 -12.47 12.08
CA LEU A 152 15.04 -12.25 11.82
C LEU A 152 15.37 -12.30 10.32
N GLY A 153 14.73 -13.22 9.59
CA GLY A 153 14.89 -13.30 8.13
C GLY A 153 14.35 -12.07 7.38
N SER A 154 13.31 -11.43 7.91
CA SER A 154 12.73 -10.24 7.29
C SER A 154 13.57 -8.97 7.48
N LEU A 155 14.48 -8.93 8.47
CA LEU A 155 15.26 -7.74 8.82
C LEU A 155 16.14 -7.25 7.66
N ALA A 156 16.70 -8.15 6.86
CA ALA A 156 17.52 -7.79 5.70
C ALA A 156 16.69 -7.00 4.67
N HIS A 157 15.45 -7.46 4.40
CA HIS A 157 14.53 -6.78 3.49
C HIS A 157 14.01 -5.47 4.06
N ALA A 158 13.78 -5.40 5.39
CA ALA A 158 13.43 -4.13 6.05
C ALA A 158 14.54 -3.08 5.88
N LYS A 159 15.80 -3.47 6.02
CA LYS A 159 16.96 -2.59 5.78
C LYS A 159 17.07 -2.17 4.32
N GLU A 160 16.85 -3.09 3.40
CA GLU A 160 16.84 -2.81 1.95
C GLU A 160 15.74 -1.79 1.61
N SER A 161 14.50 -2.00 2.10
CA SER A 161 13.39 -1.08 1.93
C SER A 161 13.74 0.33 2.43
N HIS A 162 14.26 0.42 3.65
CA HIS A 162 14.67 1.69 4.25
C HIS A 162 15.78 2.38 3.44
N SER A 163 16.79 1.66 3.02
CA SER A 163 17.90 2.22 2.21
C SER A 163 17.40 2.80 0.88
N TYR A 164 16.47 2.12 0.19
CA TYR A 164 15.83 2.67 -1.01
C TYR A 164 15.03 3.93 -0.71
N ALA A 165 14.28 3.98 0.41
CA ALA A 165 13.54 5.17 0.81
C ALA A 165 14.47 6.35 1.09
N VAL A 166 15.57 6.13 1.83
CA VAL A 166 16.58 7.16 2.11
C VAL A 166 17.21 7.66 0.82
N LYS A 167 17.62 6.74 -0.08
CA LYS A 167 18.17 7.12 -1.38
C LYS A 167 17.19 7.95 -2.20
N LEU A 168 15.95 7.54 -2.25
CA LEU A 168 14.89 8.27 -2.97
C LEU A 168 14.70 9.68 -2.40
N LEU A 169 14.61 9.81 -1.09
CA LEU A 169 14.42 11.11 -0.42
C LEU A 169 15.63 12.05 -0.54
N LYS A 170 16.86 11.52 -0.71
CA LYS A 170 18.04 12.32 -1.04
C LYS A 170 17.96 12.89 -2.46
N ILE A 171 17.34 12.18 -3.40
CA ILE A 171 17.17 12.61 -4.78
C ILE A 171 15.98 13.56 -4.92
N ASP A 172 14.85 13.18 -4.32
CA ASP A 172 13.59 13.94 -4.34
C ASP A 172 12.96 13.96 -2.95
N PRO A 173 13.26 15.00 -2.13
CA PRO A 173 12.62 15.19 -0.83
C PRO A 173 11.10 15.40 -0.92
N GLY A 174 10.58 15.74 -2.11
CA GLY A 174 9.15 15.91 -2.37
C GLY A 174 8.42 14.59 -2.62
N TYR A 175 9.10 13.46 -2.77
CA TYR A 175 8.47 12.14 -2.96
C TYR A 175 7.87 11.62 -1.65
N THR A 176 6.76 12.23 -1.27
CA THR A 176 6.19 12.14 0.09
C THR A 176 5.87 10.72 0.52
N ASP A 177 5.43 9.84 -0.39
CA ASP A 177 5.11 8.43 -0.05
C ASP A 177 6.31 7.65 0.53
N ALA A 178 7.55 8.05 0.19
CA ALA A 178 8.75 7.40 0.73
C ALA A 178 8.95 7.64 2.24
N TYR A 179 8.37 8.72 2.77
CA TYR A 179 8.37 8.97 4.22
C TYR A 179 7.59 7.93 5.03
N LEU A 180 6.70 7.15 4.40
CA LEU A 180 6.04 6.03 5.08
C LEU A 180 7.07 5.04 5.63
N THR A 181 7.99 4.58 4.78
CA THR A 181 9.04 3.61 5.18
C THR A 181 9.97 4.18 6.24
N THR A 182 10.48 5.40 6.04
CA THR A 182 11.40 6.01 7.00
C THR A 182 10.68 6.38 8.31
N GLY A 183 9.42 6.81 8.26
CA GLY A 183 8.61 7.08 9.45
C GLY A 183 8.30 5.81 10.25
N LEU A 184 7.91 4.71 9.57
CA LEU A 184 7.69 3.43 10.23
C LEU A 184 8.97 2.88 10.86
N THR A 185 10.12 3.00 10.19
CA THR A 185 11.42 2.60 10.75
C THR A 185 11.75 3.39 12.02
N GLU A 186 11.58 4.71 12.02
CA GLU A 186 11.78 5.55 13.20
C GLU A 186 10.88 5.12 14.38
N TYR A 187 9.60 4.84 14.10
CA TYR A 187 8.67 4.38 15.12
C TYR A 187 9.10 3.03 15.71
N LEU A 188 9.38 2.04 14.86
CA LEU A 188 9.76 0.70 15.30
C LEU A 188 11.06 0.73 16.11
N LEU A 189 12.09 1.44 15.64
CA LEU A 189 13.33 1.63 16.41
C LEU A 189 13.10 2.37 17.71
N GLY A 190 12.14 3.33 17.75
CA GLY A 190 11.75 4.04 18.95
C GLY A 190 11.07 3.16 20.01
N THR A 191 10.55 1.98 19.62
CA THR A 191 9.85 1.06 20.52
C THR A 191 10.74 -0.06 21.08
N VAL A 192 11.88 -0.34 20.45
CA VAL A 192 12.79 -1.40 20.92
C VAL A 192 13.71 -0.91 22.03
N PRO A 193 14.09 -1.78 22.99
CA PRO A 193 15.05 -1.45 24.02
C PRO A 193 16.38 -0.98 23.43
N PHE A 194 17.07 -0.07 24.14
CA PHE A 194 18.28 0.57 23.64
C PHE A 194 19.40 -0.42 23.27
N PHE A 195 19.53 -1.51 24.02
CA PHE A 195 20.53 -2.55 23.72
C PHE A 195 20.22 -3.34 22.44
N VAL A 196 18.94 -3.43 22.04
CA VAL A 196 18.55 -4.04 20.75
C VAL A 196 18.90 -3.13 19.59
N LYS A 197 18.77 -1.80 19.78
CA LYS A 197 19.13 -0.81 18.74
C LYS A 197 20.58 -0.93 18.29
N TRP A 198 21.47 -1.36 19.17
CA TRP A 198 22.88 -1.58 18.80
C TRP A 198 23.04 -2.66 17.74
N PHE A 199 22.23 -3.73 17.78
CA PHE A 199 22.30 -4.82 16.81
C PHE A 199 21.46 -4.55 15.56
N VAL A 200 20.42 -3.69 15.67
CA VAL A 200 19.50 -3.38 14.58
C VAL A 200 19.75 -1.94 14.12
N ARG A 201 20.79 -1.78 13.28
CA ARG A 201 21.12 -0.47 12.71
C ARG A 201 20.45 -0.28 11.35
N PHE A 202 19.85 0.90 11.17
CA PHE A 202 19.35 1.41 9.89
C PHE A 202 20.09 2.70 9.54
N GLU A 203 20.29 2.95 8.26
CA GLU A 203 20.91 4.19 7.76
C GLU A 203 20.03 5.40 8.15
N GLU A 204 20.64 6.44 8.72
CA GLU A 204 19.95 7.69 9.06
C GLU A 204 18.66 7.54 9.90
N ALA A 205 18.55 6.50 10.73
CA ALA A 205 17.42 6.32 11.65
C ALA A 205 17.89 6.13 13.10
N GLU A 206 17.34 6.94 13.99
CA GLU A 206 17.71 7.01 15.41
C GLU A 206 16.64 6.41 16.34
N GLY A 207 15.45 6.16 15.83
CA GLY A 207 14.30 5.69 16.59
C GLY A 207 13.58 6.84 17.32
N ASN A 208 13.34 7.93 16.61
CA ASN A 208 12.62 9.09 17.10
C ASN A 208 11.12 9.01 16.78
N LYS A 209 10.28 8.74 17.79
CA LYS A 209 8.82 8.62 17.63
C LYS A 209 8.15 9.90 17.16
N THR A 210 8.67 11.08 17.52
CA THR A 210 8.12 12.36 17.07
C THR A 210 8.32 12.52 15.56
N VAL A 211 9.56 12.32 15.11
CA VAL A 211 9.90 12.32 13.67
C VAL A 211 9.06 11.28 12.90
N ALA A 212 8.87 10.11 13.48
CA ALA A 212 8.01 9.06 12.89
C ALA A 212 6.60 9.59 12.62
N VAL A 213 5.96 10.19 13.62
CA VAL A 213 4.59 10.72 13.50
C VAL A 213 4.52 11.88 12.49
N GLU A 214 5.51 12.78 12.49
CA GLU A 214 5.59 13.88 11.52
C GLU A 214 5.70 13.38 10.08
N ARG A 215 6.59 12.41 9.82
CA ARG A 215 6.74 11.78 8.50
C ARG A 215 5.45 11.09 8.04
N LEU A 216 4.81 10.31 8.92
CA LEU A 216 3.55 9.65 8.59
C LEU A 216 2.41 10.65 8.34
N LYS A 217 2.33 11.75 9.09
CA LYS A 217 1.37 12.84 8.81
C LYS A 217 1.62 13.47 7.45
N ALA A 218 2.88 13.73 7.09
CA ALA A 218 3.20 14.24 5.76
C ALA A 218 2.69 13.31 4.66
N VAL A 219 2.79 11.98 4.84
CA VAL A 219 2.24 11.00 3.88
C VAL A 219 0.71 11.06 3.84
N VAL A 220 0.02 11.21 4.98
CA VAL A 220 -1.44 11.37 5.02
C VAL A 220 -1.87 12.60 4.21
N ASP A 221 -1.15 13.71 4.38
CA ASP A 221 -1.53 15.01 3.82
C ASP A 221 -1.16 15.16 2.34
N LYS A 222 -0.05 14.58 1.91
CA LYS A 222 0.56 14.85 0.60
C LYS A 222 0.98 13.61 -0.18
N GLY A 223 0.86 12.40 0.41
CA GLY A 223 1.19 11.14 -0.27
C GLY A 223 0.24 10.89 -1.45
N LYS A 224 0.78 10.51 -2.57
CA LYS A 224 0.00 10.20 -3.77
C LYS A 224 -0.73 8.86 -3.66
N TYR A 225 -0.09 7.88 -3.03
CA TYR A 225 -0.56 6.49 -3.02
C TYR A 225 -0.84 5.96 -1.61
N LEU A 226 -0.04 6.33 -0.62
CA LEU A 226 0.00 5.67 0.68
C LEU A 226 -0.66 6.47 1.82
N GLY A 227 -1.34 7.59 1.51
CA GLY A 227 -2.04 8.40 2.50
C GLY A 227 -2.98 7.61 3.40
N PRO A 228 -3.89 6.77 2.86
CA PRO A 228 -4.76 5.93 3.68
C PRO A 228 -3.98 4.95 4.55
N PHE A 229 -2.92 4.33 4.03
CA PHE A 229 -2.11 3.39 4.81
C PHE A 229 -1.35 4.09 5.94
N ALA A 230 -0.81 5.27 5.69
CA ALA A 230 -0.18 6.09 6.72
C ALA A 230 -1.18 6.48 7.84
N LYS A 231 -2.44 6.80 7.48
CA LYS A 231 -3.53 7.07 8.44
C LYS A 231 -3.84 5.84 9.30
N ILE A 232 -3.85 4.63 8.70
CA ILE A 232 -3.99 3.36 9.42
C ILE A 232 -2.84 3.18 10.42
N LEU A 233 -1.59 3.37 10.00
CA LEU A 233 -0.43 3.26 10.88
C LEU A 233 -0.49 4.27 12.03
N LEU A 234 -0.89 5.51 11.78
CA LEU A 234 -1.08 6.51 12.83
C LEU A 234 -2.18 6.12 13.82
N ALA A 235 -3.29 5.53 13.37
CA ALA A 235 -4.33 5.01 14.27
C ALA A 235 -3.79 3.89 15.17
N ILE A 236 -3.00 2.96 14.61
CA ILE A 236 -2.33 1.88 15.38
C ILE A 236 -1.35 2.48 16.40
N ILE A 237 -0.55 3.46 16.00
CA ILE A 237 0.38 4.17 16.88
C ILE A 237 -0.39 4.83 18.03
N ASP A 238 -1.50 5.51 17.74
CA ASP A 238 -2.31 6.16 18.77
C ASP A 238 -2.89 5.17 19.78
N VAL A 239 -3.33 4.00 19.34
CA VAL A 239 -3.77 2.93 20.25
C VAL A 239 -2.60 2.46 21.14
N ARG A 240 -1.43 2.21 20.56
CA ARG A 240 -0.23 1.73 21.28
C ARG A 240 0.29 2.76 22.28
N GLU A 241 0.22 4.04 21.94
CA GLU A 241 0.64 5.16 22.78
C GLU A 241 -0.48 5.64 23.72
N LYS A 242 -1.56 4.85 23.88
CA LYS A 242 -2.69 5.12 24.79
C LYS A 242 -3.41 6.44 24.50
N ARG A 243 -3.59 6.78 23.24
CA ARG A 243 -4.33 7.96 22.75
C ARG A 243 -5.62 7.55 22.03
N PRO A 244 -6.60 6.96 22.74
CA PRO A 244 -7.75 6.32 22.10
C PRO A 244 -8.66 7.30 21.34
N LEU A 245 -8.80 8.55 21.79
CA LEU A 245 -9.58 9.58 21.07
C LEU A 245 -8.96 9.90 19.70
N ALA A 246 -7.62 10.04 19.63
CA ALA A 246 -6.93 10.29 18.38
C ALA A 246 -7.02 9.12 17.41
N ALA A 247 -7.02 7.88 17.93
CA ALA A 247 -7.23 6.67 17.15
C ALA A 247 -8.68 6.60 16.61
N GLU A 248 -9.68 6.92 17.47
CA GLU A 248 -11.10 6.94 17.07
C GLU A 248 -11.35 7.90 15.91
N MET A 249 -10.82 9.13 15.99
CA MET A 249 -10.97 10.12 14.92
C MET A 249 -10.47 9.58 13.57
N LYS A 250 -9.26 8.98 13.54
CA LYS A 250 -8.68 8.43 12.32
C LYS A 250 -9.46 7.24 11.78
N LEU A 251 -9.91 6.34 12.66
CA LEU A 251 -10.73 5.19 12.28
C LEU A 251 -12.11 5.61 11.76
N ALA A 252 -12.70 6.68 12.34
CA ALA A 252 -13.96 7.23 11.87
C ALA A 252 -13.81 7.84 10.46
N GLU A 253 -12.72 8.55 10.20
CA GLU A 253 -12.39 9.03 8.86
C GLU A 253 -12.20 7.87 7.87
N LEU A 254 -11.38 6.87 8.21
CA LEU A 254 -11.14 5.69 7.37
C LEU A 254 -12.43 4.92 7.09
N SER A 255 -13.31 4.77 8.09
CA SER A 255 -14.61 4.09 7.90
C SER A 255 -15.56 4.85 6.98
N ARG A 256 -15.46 6.19 6.94
CA ARG A 256 -16.22 7.04 6.02
C ARG A 256 -15.64 7.01 4.61
N ASP A 257 -14.30 7.07 4.49
CA ASP A 257 -13.59 7.11 3.22
C ASP A 257 -13.63 5.73 2.51
N PHE A 258 -13.70 4.63 3.30
CA PHE A 258 -13.72 3.24 2.83
C PHE A 258 -14.90 2.46 3.45
N PRO A 259 -16.15 2.75 3.05
CA PRO A 259 -17.37 2.24 3.73
C PRO A 259 -17.57 0.72 3.59
N GLU A 260 -17.00 0.08 2.58
CA GLU A 260 -17.09 -1.37 2.35
C GLU A 260 -16.10 -2.15 3.24
N ASN A 261 -15.07 -1.49 3.75
CA ASN A 261 -14.11 -2.11 4.65
C ASN A 261 -14.71 -2.25 6.07
N SER A 262 -15.21 -3.44 6.37
CA SER A 262 -15.83 -3.75 7.67
C SER A 262 -14.86 -3.69 8.85
N LEU A 263 -13.53 -3.79 8.59
CA LEU A 263 -12.50 -3.77 9.63
C LEU A 263 -12.53 -2.44 10.41
N PHE A 264 -12.61 -1.30 9.73
CA PHE A 264 -12.61 0.00 10.39
C PHE A 264 -13.82 0.19 11.33
N LYS A 265 -14.99 -0.30 10.93
CA LYS A 265 -16.20 -0.26 11.77
C LYS A 265 -16.05 -1.16 13.01
N LYS A 266 -15.59 -2.39 12.83
CA LYS A 266 -15.31 -3.32 13.93
C LYS A 266 -14.31 -2.72 14.94
N GLU A 267 -13.29 -2.07 14.46
CA GLU A 267 -12.26 -1.51 15.31
C GLU A 267 -12.73 -0.26 16.06
N LEU A 268 -13.57 0.57 15.45
CA LEU A 268 -14.27 1.66 16.13
C LEU A 268 -15.15 1.14 17.28
N GLU A 269 -15.91 0.08 17.03
CA GLU A 269 -16.77 -0.53 18.05
C GLU A 269 -15.98 -1.08 19.24
N LYS A 270 -14.82 -1.69 18.99
CA LYS A 270 -13.91 -2.18 20.06
C LYS A 270 -13.24 -1.04 20.85
N LEU A 271 -13.07 0.12 20.25
CA LEU A 271 -12.41 1.26 20.88
C LEU A 271 -13.33 2.09 21.75
N ARG A 272 -14.59 2.29 21.34
CA ARG A 272 -15.59 3.12 22.04
C ARG A 272 -15.81 2.79 23.52
N PRO A 273 -15.87 1.52 23.97
CA PRO A 273 -15.99 1.21 25.40
C PRO A 273 -14.79 1.65 26.23
N LYS A 274 -13.63 1.84 25.63
CA LYS A 274 -12.40 2.30 26.31
C LYS A 274 -12.33 3.82 26.45
N LEU A 275 -13.30 4.53 25.87
CA LEU A 275 -13.43 5.99 25.91
C LEU A 275 -14.43 6.45 26.99
N ARG A 276 -15.18 5.53 27.58
CA ARG A 276 -16.09 5.74 28.72
C ARG A 276 -15.36 5.44 30.03
#